data_d2b857551a20ab4bb5fb2365929067ea
#
_entry.id   d2b857551a20ab4bb5fb2365929067ea
#
_cell.length_a   1.000
_cell.length_b   1.000
_cell.length_c   1.000
_cell.angle_alpha   90.00
_cell.angle_beta   90.00
_cell.angle_gamma   90.00
#
_symmetry.space_group_name_H-M   'P 1'
#
loop_
_entity.id
_entity.type
_entity.pdbx_description
1 polymer ?
#
loop_
_entity_poly.entity_id
_entity_poly.type
_entity_poly.pdbx_seq_one_letter_code
_entity_poly.pdbx_strand_id
1 'polypeptide(L)'
;FYTSKGTKGFDFGYLDSNHNLINLWNLCFGRRHLHNGNEYWNKAIKSDNLIKSAAHNFDFEQYSIGCDIPSNKNSLTILGEVQFANWGLVYSDLFKLLHTDSLSQVDLFVYITAHNNLLSYASKNIVSYNETIKILNEFSSLIKIPIWIIGLDINV
;
A
#
# COMPACT_ATOMS: atom_id res chain seq x y z
N PHE A 1 -5.92 -2.65 -2.47
CA PHE A 1 -5.29 -3.91 -2.86
C PHE A 1 -4.77 -4.73 -1.70
N TYR A 2 -4.41 -4.12 -0.62
CA TYR A 2 -3.95 -4.83 0.55
C TYR A 2 -5.09 -4.87 1.54
N THR A 3 -5.78 -5.99 1.55
CA THR A 3 -6.75 -6.27 2.60
C THR A 3 -6.01 -6.44 3.92
N SER A 4 -6.56 -5.93 4.99
CA SER A 4 -5.96 -5.92 6.33
C SER A 4 -5.69 -7.30 6.95
N LYS A 5 -6.06 -8.40 6.28
CA LYS A 5 -5.85 -9.77 6.78
C LYS A 5 -5.26 -10.66 5.70
N GLY A 6 -3.94 -10.89 5.79
CA GLY A 6 -3.26 -11.96 5.06
C GLY A 6 -2.19 -11.56 4.06
N THR A 7 -2.19 -10.35 3.57
CA THR A 7 -1.01 -9.68 3.06
C THR A 7 -0.71 -8.56 4.03
N LYS A 8 0.54 -8.37 4.39
CA LYS A 8 0.95 -7.24 5.24
C LYS A 8 0.61 -5.96 4.48
N GLY A 9 -0.57 -5.40 4.75
CA GLY A 9 -0.99 -4.11 4.21
C GLY A 9 -0.13 -2.97 4.71
N PHE A 10 -0.42 -1.77 4.28
CA PHE A 10 0.12 -0.57 4.90
C PHE A 10 -0.64 -0.28 6.19
N ASP A 11 0.00 0.42 7.14
CA ASP A 11 -0.61 0.75 8.43
C ASP A 11 -1.79 1.70 8.27
N PHE A 12 -1.72 2.60 7.28
CA PHE A 12 -2.83 3.49 6.92
C PHE A 12 -2.81 3.84 5.43
N GLY A 13 -3.94 4.34 4.93
CA GLY A 13 -4.05 4.79 3.55
C GLY A 13 -5.31 5.60 3.29
N TYR A 14 -5.23 6.46 2.29
CA TYR A 14 -6.33 7.14 1.67
C TYR A 14 -6.39 6.70 0.21
N LEU A 15 -7.51 6.17 -0.22
CA LEU A 15 -7.67 5.51 -1.51
C LEU A 15 -8.96 5.96 -2.19
N ASP A 16 -8.93 6.08 -3.51
CA ASP A 16 -10.16 6.08 -4.31
C ASP A 16 -10.76 4.66 -4.28
N SER A 17 -11.85 4.49 -3.56
CA SER A 17 -12.46 3.19 -3.34
C SER A 17 -12.94 2.52 -4.63
N ASN A 18 -13.50 3.31 -5.57
CA ASN A 18 -13.98 2.79 -6.84
C ASN A 18 -12.82 2.40 -7.75
N HIS A 19 -11.81 3.27 -7.87
CA HIS A 19 -10.61 2.97 -8.63
C HIS A 19 -9.90 1.73 -8.10
N ASN A 20 -9.74 1.62 -6.77
CA ASN A 20 -9.12 0.45 -6.13
C ASN A 20 -9.93 -0.83 -6.35
N LEU A 21 -11.25 -0.76 -6.27
CA LEU A 21 -12.15 -1.88 -6.54
C LEU A 21 -12.04 -2.37 -8.00
N ILE A 22 -12.06 -1.46 -8.97
CA ILE A 22 -11.93 -1.80 -10.38
C ILE A 22 -10.56 -2.41 -10.67
N ASN A 23 -9.48 -1.87 -10.11
CA ASN A 23 -8.15 -2.46 -10.26
C ASN A 23 -8.07 -3.86 -9.65
N LEU A 24 -8.71 -4.08 -8.50
CA LEU A 24 -8.82 -5.42 -7.91
C LEU A 24 -9.62 -6.38 -8.82
N TRP A 25 -10.73 -5.91 -9.40
CA TRP A 25 -11.50 -6.70 -10.33
C TRP A 25 -10.67 -7.05 -11.57
N ASN A 26 -9.98 -6.09 -12.17
CA ASN A 26 -9.11 -6.31 -13.33
C ASN A 26 -7.98 -7.30 -13.04
N LEU A 27 -7.40 -7.25 -11.81
CA LEU A 27 -6.41 -8.22 -11.37
C LEU A 27 -6.99 -9.64 -11.28
N CYS A 28 -8.24 -9.76 -10.85
CA CYS A 28 -8.90 -11.06 -10.67
C CYS A 28 -9.54 -11.61 -11.95
N PHE A 29 -10.08 -10.76 -12.81
CA PHE A 29 -10.93 -11.14 -13.93
C PHE A 29 -10.62 -10.44 -15.26
N GLY A 30 -9.71 -9.45 -15.25
CA GLY A 30 -9.36 -8.68 -16.44
C GLY A 30 -8.52 -9.46 -17.46
N ARG A 31 -7.96 -8.75 -18.42
CA ARG A 31 -7.19 -9.34 -19.53
C ARG A 31 -5.96 -10.15 -19.08
N ARG A 32 -5.30 -9.72 -18.03
CA ARG A 32 -4.11 -10.37 -17.45
C ARG A 32 -4.38 -10.85 -16.03
N HIS A 33 -5.52 -11.50 -15.84
CA HIS A 33 -5.97 -11.93 -14.53
C HIS A 33 -5.07 -13.01 -13.90
N LEU A 34 -5.12 -13.07 -12.58
CA LEU A 34 -4.47 -14.12 -11.80
C LEU A 34 -5.14 -15.48 -12.08
N HIS A 35 -4.34 -16.51 -12.15
CA HIS A 35 -4.82 -17.88 -12.31
C HIS A 35 -5.84 -18.29 -11.22
N ASN A 36 -5.72 -17.77 -9.98
CA ASN A 36 -6.63 -17.96 -8.86
C ASN A 36 -7.48 -16.72 -8.55
N GLY A 37 -7.82 -15.91 -9.56
CA GLY A 37 -8.51 -14.63 -9.39
C GLY A 37 -9.82 -14.72 -8.61
N ASN A 38 -10.63 -15.75 -8.84
CA ASN A 38 -11.88 -15.99 -8.12
C ASN A 38 -11.68 -16.18 -6.61
N GLU A 39 -10.68 -16.96 -6.21
CA GLU A 39 -10.35 -17.18 -4.81
C GLU A 39 -9.86 -15.88 -4.15
N TYR A 40 -9.00 -15.15 -4.86
CA TYR A 40 -8.46 -13.89 -4.40
C TYR A 40 -9.56 -12.82 -4.22
N TRP A 41 -10.47 -12.69 -5.17
CA TRP A 41 -11.64 -11.83 -5.10
C TRP A 41 -12.51 -12.12 -3.89
N ASN A 42 -12.91 -13.40 -3.72
CA ASN A 42 -13.74 -13.82 -2.61
C ASN A 42 -13.08 -13.57 -1.25
N LYS A 43 -11.77 -13.74 -1.15
CA LYS A 43 -11.00 -13.42 0.05
C LYS A 43 -11.01 -11.93 0.34
N ALA A 44 -10.78 -11.09 -0.67
CA ALA A 44 -10.77 -9.63 -0.54
C ALA A 44 -12.13 -9.10 -0.07
N ILE A 45 -13.23 -9.52 -0.70
CA ILE A 45 -14.60 -9.13 -0.32
C ILE A 45 -14.95 -9.55 1.12
N LYS A 46 -14.46 -10.72 1.58
CA LYS A 46 -14.71 -11.19 2.95
C LYS A 46 -13.90 -10.45 4.01
N SER A 47 -12.69 -10.04 3.68
CA SER A 47 -11.72 -9.53 4.65
C SER A 47 -11.72 -8.00 4.80
N ASP A 48 -12.27 -7.27 3.82
CA ASP A 48 -12.22 -5.82 3.78
C ASP A 48 -13.62 -5.21 3.59
N ASN A 49 -14.09 -4.51 4.63
CA ASN A 49 -15.41 -3.90 4.63
C ASN A 49 -15.54 -2.75 3.61
N LEU A 50 -14.45 -2.03 3.31
CA LEU A 50 -14.48 -0.96 2.32
C LEU A 50 -14.64 -1.53 0.91
N ILE A 51 -13.87 -2.57 0.58
CA ILE A 51 -14.00 -3.29 -0.69
C ILE A 51 -15.40 -3.90 -0.82
N LYS A 52 -15.89 -4.54 0.24
CA LYS A 52 -17.24 -5.12 0.26
C LYS A 52 -18.32 -4.07 0.01
N SER A 53 -18.24 -2.92 0.68
CA SER A 53 -19.19 -1.83 0.49
C SER A 53 -19.13 -1.24 -0.92
N ALA A 54 -17.94 -1.02 -1.44
CA ALA A 54 -17.75 -0.53 -2.81
C ALA A 54 -18.29 -1.54 -3.85
N ALA A 55 -18.01 -2.83 -3.65
CA ALA A 55 -18.47 -3.89 -4.55
C ALA A 55 -20.00 -4.04 -4.57
N HIS A 56 -20.67 -3.78 -3.44
CA HIS A 56 -22.14 -3.80 -3.38
C HIS A 56 -22.79 -2.71 -4.24
N ASN A 57 -22.11 -1.58 -4.41
CA ASN A 57 -22.59 -0.42 -5.15
C ASN A 57 -22.14 -0.40 -6.62
N PHE A 58 -21.35 -1.38 -7.06
CA PHE A 58 -20.81 -1.45 -8.42
C PHE A 58 -21.42 -2.63 -9.19
N ASP A 59 -22.00 -2.34 -10.35
CA ASP A 59 -22.57 -3.36 -11.23
C ASP A 59 -21.46 -3.98 -12.11
N PHE A 60 -20.98 -5.17 -11.71
CA PHE A 60 -20.03 -5.95 -12.48
C PHE A 60 -20.64 -6.82 -13.58
N GLU A 61 -21.97 -7.06 -13.57
CA GLU A 61 -22.62 -7.96 -14.51
C GLU A 61 -22.54 -7.47 -15.96
N GLN A 62 -22.38 -6.17 -16.13
CA GLN A 62 -22.20 -5.55 -17.44
C GLN A 62 -20.81 -5.78 -18.07
N TYR A 63 -19.86 -6.34 -17.34
CA TYR A 63 -18.49 -6.52 -17.80
C TYR A 63 -18.14 -7.99 -18.00
N SER A 64 -17.46 -8.29 -19.10
CA SER A 64 -17.05 -9.64 -19.44
C SER A 64 -15.70 -9.99 -18.77
N ILE A 65 -15.59 -11.22 -18.26
CA ILE A 65 -14.31 -11.79 -17.81
C ILE A 65 -13.34 -11.83 -19.00
N GLY A 66 -12.09 -11.48 -18.76
CA GLY A 66 -11.06 -11.37 -19.80
C GLY A 66 -10.92 -9.97 -20.40
N CYS A 67 -11.74 -9.01 -19.98
CA CYS A 67 -11.66 -7.61 -20.39
C CYS A 67 -11.40 -6.71 -19.19
N ASP A 68 -10.50 -5.73 -19.35
CA ASP A 68 -10.27 -4.76 -18.29
C ASP A 68 -11.40 -3.72 -18.27
N ILE A 69 -11.89 -3.41 -17.07
CA ILE A 69 -12.81 -2.28 -16.85
C ILE A 69 -11.97 -1.01 -16.83
N PRO A 70 -12.29 -0.01 -17.68
CA PRO A 70 -11.65 1.30 -17.61
C PRO A 70 -11.93 1.96 -16.26
N SER A 71 -10.92 2.54 -15.66
CA SER A 71 -11.07 3.26 -14.40
C SER A 71 -10.30 4.57 -14.45
N ASN A 72 -10.98 5.65 -14.09
CA ASN A 72 -10.36 6.94 -13.85
C ASN A 72 -10.15 7.10 -12.34
N LYS A 73 -8.94 7.49 -11.97
CA LYS A 73 -8.61 7.83 -10.59
C LYS A 73 -9.07 9.27 -10.32
N ASN A 74 -10.02 9.43 -9.38
CA ASN A 74 -10.63 10.73 -9.07
C ASN A 74 -10.09 11.37 -7.79
N SER A 75 -9.31 10.62 -7.01
CA SER A 75 -8.69 11.12 -5.78
C SER A 75 -7.27 10.60 -5.61
N LEU A 76 -6.50 11.25 -4.73
CA LEU A 76 -5.13 10.83 -4.43
C LEU A 76 -5.13 9.45 -3.77
N THR A 77 -4.09 8.67 -4.07
CA THR A 77 -3.73 7.46 -3.33
C THR A 77 -2.54 7.78 -2.42
N ILE A 78 -2.80 7.84 -1.13
CA ILE A 78 -1.79 8.09 -0.11
C ILE A 78 -1.68 6.83 0.73
N LEU A 79 -0.49 6.29 0.86
CA LEU A 79 -0.21 5.12 1.69
C LEU A 79 0.78 5.50 2.78
N GLY A 80 0.73 4.81 3.90
CA GLY A 80 1.65 5.09 4.98
C GLY A 80 2.00 3.89 5.84
N GLU A 81 3.20 3.97 6.39
CA GLU A 81 3.77 2.94 7.26
C GLU A 81 4.39 3.59 8.49
N VAL A 82 4.16 2.98 9.64
CA VAL A 82 4.76 3.37 10.92
C VAL A 82 5.79 2.32 11.29
N GLN A 83 7.07 2.60 11.06
CA GLN A 83 8.11 1.60 11.19
C GLN A 83 9.01 1.86 12.41
N PHE A 84 8.78 1.08 13.46
CA PHE A 84 9.60 1.05 14.67
C PHE A 84 10.28 -0.32 14.86
N ALA A 85 10.61 -0.98 13.77
CA ALA A 85 11.27 -2.28 13.79
C ALA A 85 12.65 -2.22 13.10
N ASN A 86 13.22 -3.36 12.77
CA ASN A 86 14.56 -3.43 12.22
C ASN A 86 14.64 -2.91 10.77
N TRP A 87 15.83 -2.50 10.36
CA TRP A 87 16.12 -1.96 9.04
C TRP A 87 15.71 -2.86 7.86
N GLY A 88 15.70 -4.18 8.03
CA GLY A 88 15.27 -5.11 6.98
C GLY A 88 13.81 -4.94 6.58
N LEU A 89 12.96 -4.45 7.49
CA LEU A 89 11.55 -4.18 7.19
C LEU A 89 11.37 -2.95 6.31
N VAL A 90 12.29 -1.98 6.34
CA VAL A 90 12.27 -0.83 5.42
C VAL A 90 12.32 -1.31 3.97
N TYR A 91 13.23 -2.23 3.65
CA TYR A 91 13.29 -2.82 2.30
C TYR A 91 12.00 -3.55 1.93
N SER A 92 11.43 -4.31 2.86
CA SER A 92 10.14 -4.97 2.66
C SER A 92 9.02 -3.99 2.36
N ASP A 93 8.98 -2.85 3.06
CA ASP A 93 7.98 -1.80 2.85
C ASP A 93 8.17 -1.12 1.50
N LEU A 94 9.42 -0.88 1.07
CA LEU A 94 9.71 -0.33 -0.25
C LEU A 94 9.32 -1.27 -1.39
N PHE A 95 9.59 -2.57 -1.27
CA PHE A 95 9.10 -3.55 -2.25
C PHE A 95 7.59 -3.62 -2.30
N LYS A 96 6.93 -3.57 -1.14
CA LYS A 96 5.47 -3.51 -1.04
C LYS A 96 4.92 -2.25 -1.72
N LEU A 97 5.58 -1.09 -1.50
CA LEU A 97 5.23 0.17 -2.16
C LEU A 97 5.36 0.09 -3.68
N LEU A 98 6.49 -0.37 -4.20
CA LEU A 98 6.71 -0.53 -5.64
C LEU A 98 5.68 -1.46 -6.29
N HIS A 99 5.37 -2.59 -5.63
CA HIS A 99 4.34 -3.49 -6.11
C HIS A 99 2.96 -2.82 -6.13
N THR A 100 2.61 -2.09 -5.08
CA THR A 100 1.31 -1.40 -5.01
C THR A 100 1.22 -0.27 -6.04
N ASP A 101 2.29 0.50 -6.23
CA ASP A 101 2.33 1.56 -7.23
C ASP A 101 2.12 1.04 -8.65
N SER A 102 2.71 -0.11 -8.98
CA SER A 102 2.51 -0.75 -10.29
C SER A 102 1.05 -1.12 -10.58
N LEU A 103 0.23 -1.25 -9.55
CA LEU A 103 -1.19 -1.63 -9.65
C LEU A 103 -2.15 -0.44 -9.45
N SER A 104 -1.81 0.51 -8.60
CA SER A 104 -2.76 1.51 -8.10
C SER A 104 -2.32 2.96 -8.27
N GLN A 105 -1.13 3.21 -8.83
CA GLN A 105 -0.59 4.57 -9.01
C GLN A 105 -0.62 5.38 -7.70
N VAL A 106 0.36 5.13 -6.84
CA VAL A 106 0.52 5.83 -5.56
C VAL A 106 1.01 7.26 -5.76
N ASP A 107 0.33 8.25 -5.20
CA ASP A 107 0.71 9.67 -5.34
C ASP A 107 1.64 10.14 -4.23
N LEU A 108 1.52 9.57 -3.04
CA LEU A 108 2.34 9.91 -1.88
C LEU A 108 2.50 8.69 -0.97
N PHE A 109 3.72 8.47 -0.52
CA PHE A 109 4.00 7.54 0.56
C PHE A 109 4.47 8.28 1.81
N VAL A 110 3.81 8.06 2.95
CA VAL A 110 4.17 8.64 4.23
C VAL A 110 4.87 7.57 5.07
N TYR A 111 6.11 7.84 5.46
CA TYR A 111 6.90 6.90 6.25
C TYR A 111 7.27 7.51 7.60
N ILE A 112 6.78 6.91 8.68
CA ILE A 112 6.93 7.42 10.04
C ILE A 112 7.91 6.53 10.80
N THR A 113 8.96 7.12 11.37
CA THR A 113 10.00 6.37 12.09
C THR A 113 10.52 7.14 13.31
N ALA A 114 11.31 6.48 14.16
CA ALA A 114 11.86 7.07 15.37
C ALA A 114 13.00 8.04 15.06
N HIS A 115 13.07 9.12 15.83
CA HIS A 115 14.12 10.14 15.78
C HIS A 115 14.62 10.50 17.18
N ASN A 116 15.86 11.01 17.27
CA ASN A 116 16.50 11.53 18.49
C ASN A 116 16.21 10.74 19.79
N ASN A 117 15.55 11.40 20.76
CA ASN A 117 15.31 10.84 22.09
C ASN A 117 14.45 9.57 22.05
N LEU A 118 13.49 9.47 21.12
CA LEU A 118 12.66 8.27 21.01
C LEU A 118 13.50 7.02 20.73
N LEU A 119 14.62 7.14 20.02
CA LEU A 119 15.55 6.02 19.77
C LEU A 119 16.15 5.43 21.04
N SER A 120 16.35 6.25 22.09
CA SER A 120 16.92 5.77 23.36
C SER A 120 15.97 4.86 24.14
N TYR A 121 14.68 4.95 23.88
CA TYR A 121 13.63 4.10 24.48
C TYR A 121 13.26 2.91 23.60
N ALA A 122 13.77 2.89 22.39
CA ALA A 122 13.51 1.85 21.42
C ALA A 122 14.51 0.70 21.52
N SER A 123 14.23 -0.45 20.93
CA SER A 123 15.19 -1.55 20.87
C SER A 123 16.40 -1.17 19.98
N LYS A 124 17.58 -1.74 20.27
CA LYS A 124 18.85 -1.40 19.59
C LYS A 124 18.85 -1.61 18.07
N ASN A 125 17.89 -2.33 17.53
CA ASN A 125 17.81 -2.69 16.12
C ASN A 125 16.78 -1.87 15.33
N ILE A 126 16.17 -0.85 15.93
CA ILE A 126 15.17 0.00 15.28
C ILE A 126 15.88 0.92 14.30
N VAL A 127 15.33 0.99 13.09
CA VAL A 127 15.80 1.92 12.07
C VAL A 127 15.48 3.37 12.49
N SER A 128 16.49 4.21 12.47
CA SER A 128 16.33 5.64 12.75
C SER A 128 15.88 6.42 11.52
N TYR A 129 15.36 7.63 11.76
CA TYR A 129 15.05 8.60 10.68
C TYR A 129 16.22 8.78 9.71
N ASN A 130 17.44 8.97 10.22
CA ASN A 130 18.63 9.18 9.39
C ASN A 130 19.03 7.95 8.57
N GLU A 131 18.88 6.74 9.13
CA GLU A 131 19.13 5.50 8.41
C GLU A 131 18.07 5.26 7.34
N THR A 132 16.81 5.55 7.64
CA THR A 132 15.71 5.49 6.66
C THR A 132 16.00 6.37 5.45
N ILE A 133 16.44 7.62 5.66
CA ILE A 133 16.83 8.53 4.56
C ILE A 133 17.94 7.93 3.71
N LYS A 134 18.96 7.33 4.33
CA LYS A 134 20.07 6.68 3.58
C LYS A 134 19.55 5.55 2.69
N ILE A 135 18.73 4.66 3.25
CA ILE A 135 18.11 3.55 2.51
C ILE A 135 17.27 4.07 1.34
N LEU A 136 16.41 5.07 1.59
CA LEU A 136 15.57 5.65 0.55
C LEU A 136 16.36 6.29 -0.58
N ASN A 137 17.49 6.93 -0.27
CA ASN A 137 18.39 7.50 -1.28
C ASN A 137 18.98 6.42 -2.19
N GLU A 138 19.27 5.22 -1.68
CA GLU A 138 19.73 4.09 -2.49
C GLU A 138 18.66 3.66 -3.52
N PHE A 139 17.39 3.81 -3.20
CA PHE A 139 16.26 3.47 -4.07
C PHE A 139 15.74 4.63 -4.93
N SER A 140 16.34 5.81 -4.84
CA SER A 140 15.87 7.03 -5.53
C SER A 140 15.79 6.91 -7.07
N SER A 141 16.57 6.02 -7.66
CA SER A 141 16.50 5.72 -9.09
C SER A 141 15.29 4.84 -9.47
N LEU A 142 14.80 4.03 -8.55
CA LEU A 142 13.71 3.06 -8.75
C LEU A 142 12.36 3.62 -8.32
N ILE A 143 12.32 4.30 -7.17
CA ILE A 143 11.08 4.83 -6.61
C ILE A 143 10.87 6.24 -7.14
N LYS A 144 9.81 6.43 -7.90
CA LYS A 144 9.40 7.75 -8.45
C LYS A 144 8.28 8.41 -7.66
N ILE A 145 7.72 7.69 -6.70
CA ILE A 145 6.67 8.17 -5.82
C ILE A 145 7.30 9.16 -4.84
N PRO A 146 6.69 10.33 -4.62
CA PRO A 146 7.09 11.22 -3.52
C PRO A 146 6.98 10.48 -2.17
N ILE A 147 8.04 10.55 -1.36
CA ILE A 147 8.06 9.95 -0.02
C ILE A 147 8.21 11.07 1.01
N TRP A 148 7.24 11.17 1.91
CA TRP A 148 7.31 12.05 3.05
C TRP A 148 7.75 11.27 4.30
N ILE A 149 8.97 11.53 4.75
CA ILE A 149 9.53 10.90 5.95
C ILE A 149 9.27 11.78 7.15
N ILE A 150 8.67 11.21 8.19
CA ILE A 150 8.37 11.88 9.45
C ILE A 150 9.16 11.18 10.56
N GLY A 151 10.06 11.93 11.21
CA GLY A 151 10.75 11.48 12.41
C GLY A 151 9.96 11.84 13.65
N LEU A 152 9.50 10.83 14.40
CA LEU A 152 8.86 11.04 15.70
C LEU A 152 9.92 11.14 16.81
N ASP A 153 9.79 12.16 17.63
CA ASP A 153 10.63 12.38 18.81
C ASP A 153 9.77 12.58 20.05
N ILE A 154 10.37 12.47 21.21
CA ILE A 154 9.73 12.72 22.51
C ILE A 154 10.48 13.83 23.22
N ASN A 155 9.72 14.76 23.83
CA ASN A 155 10.29 15.74 24.74
C ASN A 155 10.53 15.06 26.09
N VAL A 156 11.79 14.99 26.48
CA VAL A 156 12.24 14.46 27.79
C VAL A 156 12.73 15.61 28.65
#